data_6d37fba35954ec7009b87655bebe2a9a
#
_entry.id   6d37fba35954ec7009b87655bebe2a9a
#
_cell.length_a   1.000
_cell.length_b   1.000
_cell.length_c   1.000
_cell.angle_alpha   90.00
_cell.angle_beta   90.00
_cell.angle_gamma   90.00
#
_symmetry.space_group_name_H-M   'P 1'
#
loop_
_entity.id
_entity.type
_entity.pdbx_description
1 polymer ?
#
loop_
_entity_poly.entity_id
_entity_poly.type
_entity_poly.pdbx_seq_one_letter_code
_entity_poly.pdbx_strand_id
1 'polypeptide(L)'
;MFANETLLDIIFKGGIAMIPLGLCSILILAIIIERMWSFRKINIDVEELLYKIQNSILKGNVMEAINLCEMVTGPLPLIFKEGLLRYDRSKDEIIEGLDRVRIEESLDLKRYIWMLGTIGSIAPFIGLFGTVLGIIRAFHNIGLTGTGGIDVVAGGISEALVATAGGLFVAIIAVAAYNYFIIKVNTIGEEFRIYTARLVEILTETERRKR
;
A
#
# COMPACT_ATOMS: atom_id res chain seq x y z
N MET A 1 -28.77 17.86 19.50
CA MET A 1 -28.66 16.46 19.88
C MET A 1 -27.20 16.04 20.17
N PHE A 2 -26.20 16.57 19.50
CA PHE A 2 -24.78 16.17 19.69
C PHE A 2 -23.93 17.22 20.45
N ALA A 3 -24.51 18.25 21.04
CA ALA A 3 -23.78 19.41 21.56
C ALA A 3 -22.89 19.16 22.80
N ASN A 4 -23.03 18.03 23.48
CA ASN A 4 -22.24 17.65 24.67
C ASN A 4 -21.67 16.22 24.61
N GLU A 5 -21.77 15.52 23.48
CA GLU A 5 -21.25 14.17 23.37
C GLU A 5 -19.85 14.18 22.79
N THR A 6 -18.94 13.46 23.42
CA THR A 6 -17.58 13.29 22.89
C THR A 6 -17.62 12.33 21.69
N LEU A 7 -16.65 12.42 20.78
CA LEU A 7 -16.51 11.49 19.66
C LEU A 7 -16.46 10.02 20.15
N LEU A 8 -15.90 9.77 21.33
CA LEU A 8 -15.86 8.45 21.94
C LEU A 8 -17.25 7.96 22.30
N ASP A 9 -18.12 8.83 22.85
CA ASP A 9 -19.49 8.44 23.20
C ASP A 9 -20.29 8.06 21.96
N ILE A 10 -20.09 8.77 20.85
CA ILE A 10 -20.72 8.46 19.56
C ILE A 10 -20.25 7.10 19.03
N ILE A 11 -18.93 6.81 19.14
CA ILE A 11 -18.37 5.53 18.71
C ILE A 11 -18.93 4.38 19.54
N PHE A 12 -19.02 4.53 20.88
CA PHE A 12 -19.59 3.50 21.74
C PHE A 12 -21.08 3.24 21.48
N LYS A 13 -21.82 4.26 21.02
CA LYS A 13 -23.23 4.11 20.61
C LYS A 13 -23.44 3.25 19.36
N GLY A 14 -22.46 3.13 18.48
CA GLY A 14 -22.57 2.32 17.25
C GLY A 14 -22.61 0.80 17.48
N GLY A 15 -22.63 0.34 18.73
CA GLY A 15 -22.81 -1.05 19.11
C GLY A 15 -21.66 -1.98 18.71
N ILE A 16 -21.96 -3.29 18.63
CA ILE A 16 -20.94 -4.34 18.43
C ILE A 16 -20.19 -4.23 17.08
N ALA A 17 -20.82 -3.62 16.07
CA ALA A 17 -20.21 -3.43 14.75
C ALA A 17 -19.02 -2.44 14.77
N MET A 18 -18.95 -1.58 15.80
CA MET A 18 -17.82 -0.64 15.93
C MET A 18 -16.52 -1.33 16.31
N ILE A 19 -16.55 -2.52 16.91
CA ILE A 19 -15.35 -3.27 17.28
C ILE A 19 -14.55 -3.69 16.04
N PRO A 20 -15.13 -4.43 15.07
CA PRO A 20 -14.40 -4.76 13.84
C PRO A 20 -14.04 -3.53 12.99
N LEU A 21 -14.86 -2.47 12.99
CA LEU A 21 -14.52 -1.22 12.31
C LEU A 21 -13.31 -0.52 12.95
N GLY A 22 -13.22 -0.53 14.29
CA GLY A 22 -12.07 -0.02 15.02
C GLY A 22 -10.79 -0.79 14.69
N LEU A 23 -10.86 -2.11 14.64
CA LEU A 23 -9.72 -2.95 14.21
C LEU A 23 -9.30 -2.64 12.77
N CYS A 24 -10.26 -2.51 11.85
CA CYS A 24 -10.00 -2.09 10.48
C CYS A 24 -9.28 -0.73 10.42
N SER A 25 -9.73 0.24 11.21
CA SER A 25 -9.11 1.57 11.27
C SER A 25 -7.65 1.53 11.73
N ILE A 26 -7.36 0.73 12.76
CA ILE A 26 -5.99 0.53 13.25
C ILE A 26 -5.12 -0.12 12.15
N LEU A 27 -5.64 -1.14 11.48
CA LEU A 27 -4.92 -1.81 10.39
C LEU A 27 -4.63 -0.86 9.22
N ILE A 28 -5.60 -0.05 8.81
CA ILE A 28 -5.42 0.96 7.76
C ILE A 28 -4.28 1.91 8.13
N LEU A 29 -4.29 2.47 9.34
CA LEU A 29 -3.25 3.38 9.81
C LEU A 29 -1.88 2.71 9.85
N ALA A 30 -1.79 1.48 10.34
CA ALA A 30 -0.56 0.71 10.38
C ALA A 30 0.01 0.50 8.97
N ILE A 31 -0.83 0.10 8.00
CA ILE A 31 -0.41 -0.10 6.61
C ILE A 31 0.02 1.22 5.97
N ILE A 32 -0.72 2.30 6.17
CA ILE A 32 -0.37 3.62 5.63
C ILE A 32 1.01 4.06 6.13
N ILE A 33 1.24 3.99 7.44
CA ILE A 33 2.52 4.40 8.06
C ILE A 33 3.66 3.53 7.53
N GLU A 34 3.48 2.23 7.51
CA GLU A 34 4.49 1.28 7.04
C GLU A 34 4.82 1.51 5.56
N ARG A 35 3.82 1.68 4.69
CA ARG A 35 4.05 1.95 3.26
C ARG A 35 4.70 3.31 3.02
N MET A 36 4.30 4.34 3.74
CA MET A 36 4.96 5.66 3.66
C MET A 36 6.45 5.58 4.03
N TRP A 37 6.80 4.78 5.03
CA TRP A 37 8.20 4.56 5.40
C TRP A 37 8.97 3.76 4.35
N SER A 38 8.37 2.71 3.82
CA SER A 38 8.94 1.88 2.76
C SER A 38 9.26 2.71 1.52
N PHE A 39 8.32 3.57 1.07
CA PHE A 39 8.53 4.40 -0.12
C PHE A 39 9.56 5.53 0.08
N ARG A 40 9.83 5.96 1.30
CA ARG A 40 10.90 6.95 1.56
C ARG A 40 12.29 6.42 1.22
N LYS A 41 12.50 5.12 1.32
CA LYS A 41 13.78 4.47 1.01
C LYS A 41 14.09 4.37 -0.49
N ILE A 42 13.11 4.67 -1.35
CA ILE A 42 13.25 4.57 -2.82
C ILE A 42 13.80 5.86 -3.43
N ASN A 43 13.77 6.96 -2.68
CA ASN A 43 14.13 8.28 -3.18
C ASN A 43 15.67 8.44 -3.26
N ILE A 44 16.26 7.90 -4.34
CA ILE A 44 17.69 7.99 -4.66
C ILE A 44 17.86 8.77 -5.96
N ASP A 45 19.00 9.43 -6.13
CA ASP A 45 19.37 10.01 -7.41
C ASP A 45 19.89 8.92 -8.35
N VAL A 46 18.94 8.37 -9.12
CA VAL A 46 19.22 7.24 -10.05
C VAL A 46 20.11 7.69 -11.21
N GLU A 47 19.97 8.92 -11.67
CA GLU A 47 20.78 9.47 -12.77
C GLU A 47 22.26 9.57 -12.38
N GLU A 48 22.52 10.06 -11.17
CA GLU A 48 23.89 10.11 -10.65
C GLU A 48 24.49 8.71 -10.49
N LEU A 49 23.70 7.75 -9.97
CA LEU A 49 24.14 6.37 -9.82
C LEU A 49 24.47 5.73 -11.18
N LEU A 50 23.59 5.87 -12.17
CA LEU A 50 23.81 5.35 -13.52
C LEU A 50 25.04 5.98 -14.20
N TYR A 51 25.24 7.27 -14.02
CA TYR A 51 26.43 7.96 -14.53
C TYR A 51 27.72 7.40 -13.92
N LYS A 52 27.75 7.17 -12.62
CA LYS A 52 28.90 6.57 -11.93
C LYS A 52 29.14 5.13 -12.40
N ILE A 53 28.08 4.32 -12.52
CA ILE A 53 28.15 2.96 -13.06
C ILE A 53 28.73 2.97 -14.48
N GLN A 54 28.22 3.81 -15.36
CA GLN A 54 28.71 3.93 -16.73
C GLN A 54 30.19 4.26 -16.78
N ASN A 55 30.63 5.23 -16.00
CA ASN A 55 32.05 5.60 -15.94
C ASN A 55 32.96 4.47 -15.43
N SER A 56 32.54 3.72 -14.45
CA SER A 56 33.29 2.56 -13.92
C SER A 56 33.37 1.43 -14.96
N ILE A 57 32.28 1.17 -15.68
CA ILE A 57 32.24 0.17 -16.76
C ILE A 57 33.15 0.58 -17.94
N LEU A 58 33.14 1.84 -18.35
CA LEU A 58 34.02 2.36 -19.41
C LEU A 58 35.49 2.23 -19.05
N LYS A 59 35.86 2.35 -17.77
CA LYS A 59 37.22 2.10 -17.27
C LYS A 59 37.57 0.60 -17.14
N GLY A 60 36.64 -0.28 -17.42
CA GLY A 60 36.78 -1.74 -17.27
C GLY A 60 36.67 -2.26 -15.84
N ASN A 61 36.23 -1.41 -14.90
CA ASN A 61 36.13 -1.76 -13.47
C ASN A 61 34.71 -2.07 -13.06
N VAL A 62 34.20 -3.26 -13.45
CA VAL A 62 32.85 -3.71 -13.13
C VAL A 62 32.65 -3.91 -11.62
N MET A 63 33.71 -4.30 -10.89
CA MET A 63 33.62 -4.48 -9.43
C MET A 63 33.36 -3.15 -8.72
N GLU A 64 33.92 -2.06 -9.21
CA GLU A 64 33.62 -0.72 -8.68
C GLU A 64 32.14 -0.34 -8.91
N ALA A 65 31.59 -0.68 -10.08
CA ALA A 65 30.17 -0.44 -10.37
C ALA A 65 29.25 -1.25 -9.44
N ILE A 66 29.60 -2.50 -9.11
CA ILE A 66 28.89 -3.33 -8.14
C ILE A 66 28.95 -2.71 -6.75
N ASN A 67 30.13 -2.28 -6.30
CA ASN A 67 30.31 -1.65 -5.00
C ASN A 67 29.50 -0.35 -4.87
N LEU A 68 29.39 0.45 -5.94
CA LEU A 68 28.54 1.64 -5.96
C LEU A 68 27.05 1.28 -5.71
N CYS A 69 26.58 0.18 -6.26
CA CYS A 69 25.21 -0.30 -6.00
C CYS A 69 25.05 -0.77 -4.54
N GLU A 70 26.07 -1.35 -3.93
CA GLU A 70 26.01 -1.82 -2.53
C GLU A 70 26.03 -0.67 -1.51
N MET A 71 26.61 0.47 -1.88
CA MET A 71 26.64 1.67 -1.03
C MET A 71 25.29 2.38 -0.94
N VAL A 72 24.39 2.13 -1.90
CA VAL A 72 23.11 2.83 -2.00
C VAL A 72 21.98 1.86 -1.64
N THR A 73 21.15 2.24 -0.67
CA THR A 73 20.01 1.41 -0.23
C THR A 73 18.79 1.70 -1.08
N GLY A 74 18.20 0.67 -1.67
CA GLY A 74 16.96 0.80 -2.45
C GLY A 74 16.77 -0.34 -3.45
N PRO A 75 15.58 -0.45 -4.07
CA PRO A 75 15.29 -1.50 -5.05
C PRO A 75 16.14 -1.39 -6.33
N LEU A 76 16.27 -0.20 -6.90
CA LEU A 76 17.01 0.00 -8.17
C LEU A 76 18.49 -0.40 -8.08
N PRO A 77 19.26 -0.04 -7.03
CA PRO A 77 20.62 -0.54 -6.87
C PRO A 77 20.70 -2.06 -6.81
N LEU A 78 19.73 -2.74 -6.18
CA LEU A 78 19.68 -4.20 -6.15
C LEU A 78 19.46 -4.79 -7.54
N ILE A 79 18.54 -4.21 -8.31
CA ILE A 79 18.28 -4.60 -9.70
C ILE A 79 19.54 -4.37 -10.54
N PHE A 80 20.19 -3.22 -10.43
CA PHE A 80 21.41 -2.90 -11.18
C PHE A 80 22.57 -3.84 -10.85
N LYS A 81 22.76 -4.15 -9.57
CA LYS A 81 23.77 -5.11 -9.11
C LYS A 81 23.59 -6.46 -9.80
N GLU A 82 22.36 -6.96 -9.93
CA GLU A 82 22.09 -8.23 -10.57
C GLU A 82 22.48 -8.24 -12.06
N GLY A 83 22.23 -7.14 -12.78
CA GLY A 83 22.68 -6.99 -14.17
C GLY A 83 24.21 -6.91 -14.27
N LEU A 84 24.86 -6.17 -13.38
CA LEU A 84 26.32 -6.03 -13.32
C LEU A 84 27.01 -7.36 -13.00
N LEU A 85 26.45 -8.20 -12.14
CA LEU A 85 26.98 -9.54 -11.85
C LEU A 85 26.93 -10.48 -13.06
N ARG A 86 26.14 -10.15 -14.07
CA ARG A 86 26.00 -10.92 -15.34
C ARG A 86 26.57 -10.18 -16.55
N TYR A 87 27.40 -9.18 -16.35
CA TYR A 87 27.89 -8.34 -17.45
C TYR A 87 28.61 -9.11 -18.55
N ASP A 88 29.19 -10.26 -18.24
CA ASP A 88 29.92 -11.17 -19.14
C ASP A 88 29.00 -12.20 -19.86
N ARG A 89 27.71 -12.15 -19.57
CA ARG A 89 26.72 -13.07 -20.13
C ARG A 89 26.05 -12.49 -21.38
N SER A 90 25.26 -13.32 -22.04
CA SER A 90 24.45 -12.88 -23.16
C SER A 90 23.45 -11.80 -22.74
N LYS A 91 23.09 -10.92 -23.70
CA LYS A 91 22.10 -9.87 -23.45
C LYS A 91 20.79 -10.41 -22.86
N ASP A 92 20.35 -11.59 -23.34
CA ASP A 92 19.11 -12.20 -22.90
C ASP A 92 19.21 -12.70 -21.44
N GLU A 93 20.34 -13.26 -21.05
CA GLU A 93 20.61 -13.67 -19.66
C GLU A 93 20.70 -12.48 -18.70
N ILE A 94 21.24 -11.35 -19.15
CA ILE A 94 21.26 -10.11 -18.38
C ILE A 94 19.81 -9.61 -18.15
N ILE A 95 19.01 -9.55 -19.23
CA ILE A 95 17.62 -9.08 -19.15
C ILE A 95 16.80 -10.00 -18.22
N GLU A 96 16.94 -11.33 -18.35
CA GLU A 96 16.22 -12.28 -17.50
C GLU A 96 16.57 -12.11 -16.03
N GLY A 97 17.86 -11.93 -15.72
CA GLY A 97 18.30 -11.68 -14.35
C GLY A 97 17.72 -10.38 -13.76
N LEU A 98 17.79 -9.30 -14.55
CA LEU A 98 17.22 -8.00 -14.17
C LEU A 98 15.70 -8.06 -13.96
N ASP A 99 14.98 -8.74 -14.86
CA ASP A 99 13.53 -8.86 -14.80
C ASP A 99 13.08 -9.65 -13.56
N ARG A 100 13.82 -10.70 -13.20
CA ARG A 100 13.53 -11.48 -11.99
C ARG A 100 13.58 -10.60 -10.74
N VAL A 101 14.68 -9.89 -10.51
CA VAL A 101 14.83 -9.02 -9.33
C VAL A 101 13.85 -7.85 -9.38
N ARG A 102 13.59 -7.29 -10.57
CA ARG A 102 12.58 -6.25 -10.75
C ARG A 102 11.18 -6.70 -10.34
N ILE A 103 10.80 -7.93 -10.68
CA ILE A 103 9.51 -8.51 -10.27
C ILE A 103 9.48 -8.72 -8.75
N GLU A 104 10.54 -9.26 -8.16
CA GLU A 104 10.66 -9.47 -6.71
C GLU A 104 10.49 -8.14 -5.95
N GLU A 105 11.22 -7.10 -6.32
CA GLU A 105 11.13 -5.77 -5.71
C GLU A 105 9.74 -5.13 -5.92
N SER A 106 9.15 -5.31 -7.11
CA SER A 106 7.80 -4.80 -7.38
C SER A 106 6.73 -5.50 -6.54
N LEU A 107 6.89 -6.79 -6.24
CA LEU A 107 6.00 -7.54 -5.35
C LEU A 107 6.13 -7.05 -3.90
N ASP A 108 7.35 -6.78 -3.44
CA ASP A 108 7.56 -6.23 -2.09
C ASP A 108 6.93 -4.84 -1.94
N LEU A 109 7.01 -3.99 -2.97
CA LEU A 109 6.33 -2.70 -2.98
C LEU A 109 4.80 -2.81 -2.90
N LYS A 110 4.19 -3.88 -3.42
CA LYS A 110 2.75 -4.16 -3.36
C LYS A 110 2.30 -4.77 -2.04
N ARG A 111 3.22 -5.14 -1.18
CA ARG A 111 2.95 -5.84 0.06
C ARG A 111 1.92 -5.07 0.91
N TYR A 112 0.96 -5.77 1.45
CA TYR A 112 -0.14 -5.27 2.28
C TYR A 112 -1.14 -4.30 1.62
N ILE A 113 -0.88 -3.74 0.42
CA ILE A 113 -1.79 -2.79 -0.22
C ILE A 113 -3.15 -3.44 -0.51
N TRP A 114 -3.17 -4.74 -0.87
CA TRP A 114 -4.42 -5.47 -1.11
C TRP A 114 -5.37 -5.46 0.09
N MET A 115 -4.85 -5.41 1.32
CA MET A 115 -5.67 -5.34 2.54
C MET A 115 -6.48 -4.05 2.60
N LEU A 116 -5.91 -2.92 2.15
CA LEU A 116 -6.65 -1.65 2.07
C LEU A 116 -7.84 -1.77 1.12
N GLY A 117 -7.65 -2.39 -0.04
CA GLY A 117 -8.74 -2.66 -0.99
C GLY A 117 -9.84 -3.55 -0.39
N THR A 118 -9.44 -4.60 0.31
CA THR A 118 -10.37 -5.51 0.99
C THR A 118 -11.16 -4.78 2.08
N ILE A 119 -10.49 -4.04 2.98
CA ILE A 119 -11.16 -3.28 4.04
C ILE A 119 -12.11 -2.24 3.43
N GLY A 120 -11.67 -1.51 2.40
CA GLY A 120 -12.50 -0.55 1.71
C GLY A 120 -13.78 -1.15 1.12
N SER A 121 -13.72 -2.40 0.67
CA SER A 121 -14.87 -3.11 0.12
C SER A 121 -15.80 -3.67 1.19
N ILE A 122 -15.27 -4.16 2.33
CA ILE A 122 -16.10 -4.84 3.35
C ILE A 122 -16.59 -3.90 4.46
N ALA A 123 -15.89 -2.80 4.76
CA ALA A 123 -16.26 -1.91 5.86
C ALA A 123 -17.69 -1.33 5.75
N PRO A 124 -18.22 -0.94 4.56
CA PRO A 124 -19.60 -0.52 4.43
C PRO A 124 -20.60 -1.60 4.81
N PHE A 125 -20.30 -2.87 4.48
CA PHE A 125 -21.16 -4.00 4.82
C PHE A 125 -21.16 -4.31 6.31
N ILE A 126 -20.02 -4.12 6.99
CA ILE A 126 -19.93 -4.21 8.46
C ILE A 126 -20.80 -3.12 9.10
N GLY A 127 -20.75 -1.89 8.59
CA GLY A 127 -21.61 -0.81 9.04
C GLY A 127 -23.10 -1.09 8.81
N LEU A 128 -23.48 -1.56 7.60
CA LEU A 128 -24.83 -1.97 7.28
C LEU A 128 -25.32 -3.11 8.17
N PHE A 129 -24.49 -4.10 8.43
CA PHE A 129 -24.78 -5.18 9.39
C PHE A 129 -25.07 -4.62 10.79
N GLY A 130 -24.29 -3.61 11.21
CA GLY A 130 -24.55 -2.89 12.47
C GLY A 130 -25.94 -2.25 12.53
N THR A 131 -26.42 -1.65 11.42
CA THR A 131 -27.79 -1.09 11.39
C THR A 131 -28.85 -2.17 11.51
N VAL A 132 -28.69 -3.29 10.83
CA VAL A 132 -29.65 -4.41 10.92
C VAL A 132 -29.73 -4.92 12.35
N LEU A 133 -28.60 -5.14 13.01
CA LEU A 133 -28.57 -5.57 14.42
C LEU A 133 -29.19 -4.54 15.36
N GLY A 134 -28.95 -3.24 15.14
CA GLY A 134 -29.50 -2.17 15.96
C GLY A 134 -31.03 -2.09 15.82
N ILE A 135 -31.57 -2.22 14.62
CA ILE A 135 -33.01 -2.26 14.37
C ILE A 135 -33.65 -3.48 15.01
N ILE A 136 -33.03 -4.67 14.88
CA ILE A 136 -33.54 -5.90 15.52
C ILE A 136 -33.62 -5.70 17.03
N ARG A 137 -32.60 -5.12 17.68
CA ARG A 137 -32.60 -4.84 19.12
C ARG A 137 -33.69 -3.85 19.52
N ALA A 138 -33.87 -2.78 18.71
CA ALA A 138 -34.91 -1.79 18.97
C ALA A 138 -36.30 -2.44 19.01
N PHE A 139 -36.64 -3.26 18.01
CA PHE A 139 -37.92 -3.98 17.97
C PHE A 139 -38.04 -5.04 19.05
N HIS A 140 -36.98 -5.74 19.40
CA HIS A 140 -36.96 -6.71 20.50
C HIS A 140 -37.32 -6.04 21.84
N ASN A 141 -36.73 -4.88 22.13
CA ASN A 141 -36.99 -4.10 23.34
C ASN A 141 -38.43 -3.66 23.45
N ILE A 142 -39.07 -3.26 22.33
CA ILE A 142 -40.50 -2.93 22.30
C ILE A 142 -41.35 -4.14 22.68
N GLY A 143 -41.00 -5.33 22.15
CA GLY A 143 -41.73 -6.58 22.46
C GLY A 143 -41.65 -6.99 23.93
N LEU A 144 -40.53 -6.66 24.60
CA LEU A 144 -40.33 -6.98 26.02
C LEU A 144 -41.04 -5.98 26.97
N THR A 145 -41.00 -4.71 26.64
CA THR A 145 -41.50 -3.63 27.52
C THR A 145 -42.99 -3.34 27.31
N GLY A 146 -43.57 -3.78 26.20
CA GLY A 146 -44.96 -3.47 25.86
C GLY A 146 -45.24 -1.96 25.58
N THR A 147 -44.25 -1.11 25.76
CA THR A 147 -44.34 0.34 25.59
C THR A 147 -43.60 0.72 24.30
N GLY A 148 -44.31 0.68 23.16
CA GLY A 148 -43.81 1.10 21.85
C GLY A 148 -43.91 2.61 21.66
N GLY A 149 -43.13 3.42 22.37
CA GLY A 149 -43.00 4.84 22.11
C GLY A 149 -42.10 5.11 20.93
N ILE A 150 -42.43 6.14 20.13
CA ILE A 150 -41.57 6.61 19.02
C ILE A 150 -40.13 6.89 19.50
N ASP A 151 -39.95 7.36 20.73
CA ASP A 151 -38.67 7.71 21.32
C ASP A 151 -37.74 6.50 21.50
N VAL A 152 -38.27 5.33 21.85
CA VAL A 152 -37.51 4.09 22.03
C VAL A 152 -37.00 3.58 20.68
N VAL A 153 -37.84 3.65 19.66
CA VAL A 153 -37.50 3.23 18.30
C VAL A 153 -36.47 4.19 17.69
N ALA A 154 -36.70 5.50 17.83
CA ALA A 154 -35.84 6.54 17.30
C ALA A 154 -34.42 6.46 17.90
N GLY A 155 -34.29 6.18 19.19
CA GLY A 155 -33.01 5.95 19.85
C GLY A 155 -32.23 4.79 19.24
N GLY A 156 -32.85 3.63 19.13
CA GLY A 156 -32.21 2.42 18.58
C GLY A 156 -31.82 2.57 17.09
N ILE A 157 -32.67 3.24 16.30
CA ILE A 157 -32.34 3.53 14.89
C ILE A 157 -31.20 4.53 14.79
N SER A 158 -31.19 5.58 15.61
CA SER A 158 -30.11 6.57 15.62
C SER A 158 -28.76 5.91 15.95
N GLU A 159 -28.73 5.04 16.93
CA GLU A 159 -27.53 4.26 17.29
C GLU A 159 -27.07 3.37 16.12
N ALA A 160 -28.00 2.69 15.46
CA ALA A 160 -27.73 1.86 14.31
C ALA A 160 -27.09 2.64 13.15
N LEU A 161 -27.59 3.85 12.84
CA LEU A 161 -27.08 4.72 11.78
C LEU A 161 -25.62 5.15 12.01
N VAL A 162 -25.20 5.29 13.26
CA VAL A 162 -23.79 5.57 13.62
C VAL A 162 -22.85 4.48 13.11
N ALA A 163 -23.25 3.21 13.21
CA ALA A 163 -22.45 2.09 12.70
C ALA A 163 -22.25 2.18 11.18
N THR A 164 -23.31 2.51 10.42
CA THR A 164 -23.18 2.68 8.97
C THR A 164 -22.31 3.87 8.60
N ALA A 165 -22.48 5.01 9.26
CA ALA A 165 -21.62 6.17 9.05
C ALA A 165 -20.15 5.85 9.34
N GLY A 166 -19.86 5.12 10.42
CA GLY A 166 -18.52 4.63 10.74
C GLY A 166 -17.96 3.71 9.67
N GLY A 167 -18.74 2.75 9.18
CA GLY A 167 -18.34 1.84 8.11
C GLY A 167 -18.00 2.55 6.80
N LEU A 168 -18.81 3.54 6.41
CA LEU A 168 -18.56 4.37 5.23
C LEU A 168 -17.29 5.23 5.40
N PHE A 169 -17.09 5.82 6.57
CA PHE A 169 -15.91 6.63 6.85
C PHE A 169 -14.61 5.81 6.75
N VAL A 170 -14.59 4.63 7.37
CA VAL A 170 -13.47 3.68 7.29
C VAL A 170 -13.19 3.28 5.83
N ALA A 171 -14.24 2.98 5.07
CA ALA A 171 -14.13 2.59 3.67
C ALA A 171 -13.53 3.69 2.80
N ILE A 172 -13.96 4.94 2.98
CA ILE A 172 -13.44 6.09 2.20
C ILE A 172 -11.94 6.23 2.41
N ILE A 173 -11.45 6.16 3.66
CA ILE A 173 -10.02 6.27 3.96
C ILE A 173 -9.26 5.08 3.33
N ALA A 174 -9.77 3.86 3.47
CA ALA A 174 -9.13 2.67 2.94
C ALA A 174 -9.00 2.71 1.42
N VAL A 175 -10.08 3.08 0.69
CA VAL A 175 -10.09 3.17 -0.78
C VAL A 175 -9.18 4.29 -1.26
N ALA A 176 -9.21 5.45 -0.61
CA ALA A 176 -8.32 6.56 -0.97
C ALA A 176 -6.84 6.16 -0.80
N ALA A 177 -6.48 5.53 0.31
CA ALA A 177 -5.12 5.03 0.55
C ALA A 177 -4.73 3.93 -0.46
N TYR A 178 -5.62 2.98 -0.73
CA TYR A 178 -5.41 1.94 -1.73
C TYR A 178 -5.09 2.52 -3.11
N ASN A 179 -5.92 3.44 -3.60
CA ASN A 179 -5.73 4.07 -4.90
C ASN A 179 -4.42 4.85 -4.97
N TYR A 180 -4.09 5.61 -3.92
CA TYR A 180 -2.83 6.34 -3.85
C TYR A 180 -1.61 5.41 -3.95
N PHE A 181 -1.59 4.34 -3.16
CA PHE A 181 -0.45 3.43 -3.14
C PHE A 181 -0.34 2.59 -4.41
N ILE A 182 -1.46 2.14 -4.99
CA ILE A 182 -1.42 1.34 -6.22
C ILE A 182 -0.89 2.15 -7.41
N ILE A 183 -1.30 3.42 -7.52
CA ILE A 183 -0.77 4.32 -8.55
C ILE A 183 0.72 4.54 -8.34
N LYS A 184 1.14 4.82 -7.10
CA LYS A 184 2.55 5.05 -6.79
C LYS A 184 3.43 3.84 -7.10
N VAL A 185 2.99 2.63 -6.73
CA VAL A 185 3.72 1.40 -7.05
C VAL A 185 3.82 1.17 -8.54
N ASN A 186 2.76 1.41 -9.28
CA ASN A 186 2.79 1.25 -10.74
C ASN A 186 3.75 2.24 -11.39
N THR A 187 3.77 3.51 -10.94
CA THR A 187 4.73 4.52 -11.41
C THR A 187 6.17 4.08 -11.15
N ILE A 188 6.49 3.64 -9.93
CA ILE A 188 7.82 3.14 -9.58
C ILE A 188 8.20 1.91 -10.42
N GLY A 189 7.26 1.01 -10.67
CA GLY A 189 7.47 -0.17 -11.53
C GLY A 189 7.85 0.21 -12.98
N GLU A 190 7.23 1.27 -13.54
CA GLU A 190 7.61 1.79 -14.86
C GLU A 190 8.99 2.49 -14.82
N GLU A 191 9.30 3.22 -13.76
CA GLU A 191 10.64 3.78 -13.56
C GLU A 191 11.70 2.68 -13.52
N PHE A 192 11.46 1.59 -12.80
CA PHE A 192 12.35 0.43 -12.79
C PHE A 192 12.59 -0.12 -14.20
N ARG A 193 11.52 -0.21 -15.01
CA ARG A 193 11.62 -0.68 -16.39
C ARG A 193 12.49 0.23 -17.26
N ILE A 194 12.30 1.54 -17.14
CA ILE A 194 13.07 2.54 -17.90
C ILE A 194 14.55 2.46 -17.53
N TYR A 195 14.89 2.49 -16.26
CA TYR A 195 16.27 2.49 -15.80
C TYR A 195 16.97 1.16 -16.02
N THR A 196 16.25 0.05 -15.94
CA THR A 196 16.76 -1.29 -16.29
C THR A 196 17.14 -1.36 -17.77
N ALA A 197 16.29 -0.84 -18.65
CA ALA A 197 16.58 -0.80 -20.09
C ALA A 197 17.83 0.06 -20.39
N ARG A 198 17.98 1.20 -19.73
CA ARG A 198 19.18 2.06 -19.86
C ARG A 198 20.45 1.35 -19.38
N LEU A 199 20.38 0.60 -18.27
CA LEU A 199 21.54 -0.18 -17.83
C LEU A 199 21.92 -1.25 -18.87
N VAL A 200 20.97 -1.97 -19.43
CA VAL A 200 21.23 -2.97 -20.48
C VAL A 200 21.91 -2.32 -21.70
N GLU A 201 21.48 -1.12 -22.10
CA GLU A 201 22.10 -0.36 -23.19
C GLU A 201 23.57 -0.05 -22.88
N ILE A 202 23.86 0.49 -21.69
CA ILE A 202 25.24 0.78 -21.24
C ILE A 202 26.12 -0.47 -21.29
N LEU A 203 25.63 -1.62 -20.78
CA LEU A 203 26.37 -2.87 -20.75
C LEU A 203 26.68 -3.38 -22.18
N THR A 204 25.67 -3.36 -23.05
CA THR A 204 25.81 -3.89 -24.43
C THR A 204 26.64 -2.98 -25.34
N GLU A 205 26.59 -1.68 -25.18
CA GLU A 205 27.44 -0.74 -25.94
C GLU A 205 28.92 -0.88 -25.56
N THR A 206 29.19 -1.09 -24.27
CA THR A 206 30.59 -1.25 -23.81
C THR A 206 31.21 -2.54 -24.31
N GLU A 207 30.43 -3.62 -24.42
CA GLU A 207 30.90 -4.86 -25.05
C GLU A 207 31.22 -4.67 -26.55
N ARG A 208 30.38 -3.92 -27.28
CA ARG A 208 30.65 -3.62 -28.72
C ARG A 208 31.92 -2.81 -28.97
N ARG A 209 32.30 -1.92 -28.03
CA ARG A 209 33.53 -1.11 -28.13
C ARG A 209 34.79 -1.91 -27.76
N LYS A 210 34.69 -3.04 -27.09
CA LYS A 210 35.82 -3.90 -26.74
C LYS A 210 36.16 -4.96 -27.81
N ARG A 211 35.22 -5.18 -28.74
CA ARG A 211 35.41 -6.04 -29.95
C ARG A 211 35.88 -5.22 -31.14
#